data_ba0bff40d3a2a2acb65bdfcd2be2a222
#
_entry.id   ba0bff40d3a2a2acb65bdfcd2be2a222
#
_cell.length_a   1.000
_cell.length_b   1.000
_cell.length_c   1.000
_cell.angle_alpha   90.00
_cell.angle_beta   90.00
_cell.angle_gamma   90.00
#
_symmetry.space_group_name_H-M   'P 1'
#
loop_
_entity.id
_entity.type
_entity.pdbx_description
1 polymer ?
#
loop_
_entity_poly.entity_id
_entity_poly.type
_entity_poly.pdbx_seq_one_letter_code
_entity_poly.pdbx_strand_id
1 'polypeptide(L)'
;MKLAIIDIGSNSVRLLLATYENNIWHYEPKQLWTTRLGQRNSDGTLRTESMEASYQAFTDIKKLADQYGADYCFGFATSAVREASNGLEFMENISEHCPMEWRILTGDEEAIYGFNGALGDQLNDGRHYTTIDIGGGSTELALGNKDGVYWSRSYPVGAVRLQSMSDEGPQRVWEETRFLWDPMMIQGEFGEFIGIGGTLTTLAAIDLGLENYDGTKVQGHKLSRETVEGIILNLRYMSRDERLHVKGLPAGRADIIVAGAEILTSFMDAYEVPHVFVSDQDGMEAMARECERTYSNH
;
A
#
# COMPACT_ATOMS: atom_id res chain seq x y z
N MET A 1 10.17 -23.62 -2.84
CA MET A 1 9.40 -22.84 -3.82
C MET A 1 9.83 -21.39 -3.72
N LYS A 2 10.15 -20.78 -4.85
CA LYS A 2 10.53 -19.36 -4.95
C LYS A 2 9.48 -18.61 -5.77
N LEU A 3 9.03 -17.46 -5.27
CA LEU A 3 7.98 -16.65 -5.87
C LEU A 3 8.47 -15.23 -6.16
N ALA A 4 7.96 -14.64 -7.23
CA ALA A 4 8.01 -13.22 -7.49
C ALA A 4 6.57 -12.68 -7.49
N ILE A 5 6.25 -11.81 -6.53
CA ILE A 5 4.95 -11.16 -6.41
C ILE A 5 5.08 -9.71 -6.82
N ILE A 6 4.23 -9.27 -7.75
CA ILE A 6 4.26 -7.93 -8.31
C ILE A 6 2.95 -7.21 -7.95
N ASP A 7 3.07 -6.00 -7.41
CA ASP A 7 1.95 -5.11 -7.12
C ASP A 7 2.03 -3.85 -7.98
N ILE A 8 0.97 -3.59 -8.75
CA ILE A 8 0.81 -2.39 -9.58
C ILE A 8 -0.08 -1.39 -8.82
N GLY A 9 0.56 -0.53 -8.04
CA GLY A 9 -0.12 0.50 -7.27
C GLY A 9 -0.21 1.86 -7.98
N SER A 10 -0.92 2.80 -7.35
CA SER A 10 -1.11 4.16 -7.90
C SER A 10 0.16 5.02 -7.89
N ASN A 11 1.06 4.83 -6.92
CA ASN A 11 2.32 5.58 -6.85
C ASN A 11 3.49 4.80 -7.47
N SER A 12 3.51 3.49 -7.33
CA SER A 12 4.66 2.66 -7.68
C SER A 12 4.26 1.24 -8.05
N VAL A 13 5.11 0.62 -8.86
CA VAL A 13 5.15 -0.84 -9.03
C VAL A 13 6.12 -1.40 -8.00
N ARG A 14 5.76 -2.51 -7.35
CA ARG A 14 6.56 -3.16 -6.30
C ARG A 14 6.83 -4.62 -6.64
N LEU A 15 7.97 -5.12 -6.24
CA LEU A 15 8.37 -6.53 -6.34
C LEU A 15 8.71 -7.07 -4.95
N LEU A 16 8.09 -8.19 -4.59
CA LEU A 16 8.48 -9.03 -3.46
C LEU A 16 9.02 -10.35 -4.01
N LEU A 17 10.25 -10.68 -3.65
CA LEU A 17 10.82 -12.00 -3.86
C LEU A 17 10.69 -12.80 -2.57
N ALA A 18 10.15 -14.00 -2.66
CA ALA A 18 9.85 -14.83 -1.50
C ALA A 18 10.29 -16.26 -1.71
N THR A 19 10.88 -16.88 -0.67
CA THR A 19 11.18 -18.32 -0.64
C THR A 19 10.38 -18.99 0.46
N TYR A 20 9.70 -20.08 0.11
CA TYR A 20 9.06 -20.99 1.06
C TYR A 20 9.85 -22.29 1.17
N GLU A 21 10.45 -22.51 2.34
CA GLU A 21 11.29 -23.67 2.61
C GLU A 21 11.10 -24.12 4.07
N ASN A 22 11.01 -25.43 4.30
CA ASN A 22 10.84 -26.03 5.63
C ASN A 22 9.65 -25.45 6.42
N ASN A 23 8.54 -25.14 5.74
CA ASN A 23 7.34 -24.48 6.29
C ASN A 23 7.59 -23.07 6.83
N ILE A 24 8.64 -22.39 6.37
CA ILE A 24 8.99 -21.04 6.77
C ILE A 24 9.07 -20.17 5.51
N TRP A 25 8.49 -18.98 5.59
CA TRP A 25 8.63 -17.94 4.59
C TRP A 25 9.86 -17.08 4.86
N HIS A 26 10.63 -16.83 3.82
CA HIS A 26 11.70 -15.86 3.78
C HIS A 26 11.36 -14.82 2.71
N TYR A 27 11.23 -13.55 3.13
CA TYR A 27 10.92 -12.43 2.27
C TYR A 27 12.15 -11.57 2.07
N GLU A 28 12.51 -11.31 0.80
CA GLU A 28 13.54 -10.32 0.48
C GLU A 28 12.97 -8.90 0.63
N PRO A 29 13.80 -7.88 0.87
CA PRO A 29 13.35 -6.50 0.90
C PRO A 29 12.60 -6.12 -0.38
N LYS A 30 11.41 -5.52 -0.21
CA LYS A 30 10.58 -5.08 -1.34
C LYS A 30 11.33 -4.07 -2.20
N GLN A 31 11.34 -4.29 -3.51
CA GLN A 31 11.87 -3.35 -4.48
C GLN A 31 10.75 -2.50 -5.05
N LEU A 32 11.04 -1.23 -5.36
CA LEU A 32 10.02 -0.25 -5.70
C LEU A 32 10.46 0.64 -6.85
N TRP A 33 9.59 0.81 -7.85
CA TRP A 33 9.72 1.73 -8.97
C TRP A 33 8.59 2.76 -8.92
N THR A 34 8.92 4.03 -8.83
CA THR A 34 7.92 5.11 -8.81
C THR A 34 7.41 5.37 -10.22
N THR A 35 6.21 4.92 -10.55
CA THR A 35 5.59 5.00 -11.88
C THR A 35 4.45 6.00 -11.99
N ARG A 36 3.81 6.36 -10.83
CA ARG A 36 2.75 7.37 -10.72
C ARG A 36 1.52 7.10 -11.60
N LEU A 37 1.14 5.83 -11.77
CA LEU A 37 -0.06 5.45 -12.53
C LEU A 37 -1.36 6.10 -12.01
N GLY A 38 -1.41 6.49 -10.73
CA GLY A 38 -2.54 7.22 -10.17
C GLY A 38 -2.72 8.65 -10.67
N GLN A 39 -1.68 9.23 -11.31
CA GLN A 39 -1.78 10.52 -11.99
C GLN A 39 -2.38 10.32 -13.38
N ARG A 40 -3.67 10.63 -13.53
CA ARG A 40 -4.43 10.42 -14.77
C ARG A 40 -4.53 11.68 -15.62
N ASN A 41 -4.90 11.49 -16.88
CA ASN A 41 -5.36 12.56 -17.75
C ASN A 41 -6.77 13.03 -17.33
N SER A 42 -7.20 14.17 -17.83
CA SER A 42 -8.53 14.74 -17.53
C SER A 42 -9.71 13.86 -18.03
N ASP A 43 -9.47 12.97 -19.00
CA ASP A 43 -10.42 12.01 -19.52
C ASP A 43 -10.46 10.67 -18.73
N GLY A 44 -9.68 10.57 -17.65
CA GLY A 44 -9.60 9.38 -16.80
C GLY A 44 -8.67 8.29 -17.31
N THR A 45 -7.92 8.52 -18.40
CA THR A 45 -6.91 7.57 -18.90
C THR A 45 -5.61 7.62 -18.10
N LEU A 46 -4.86 6.52 -18.07
CA LEU A 46 -3.48 6.47 -17.60
C LEU A 46 -2.60 7.33 -18.51
N ARG A 47 -1.67 8.08 -17.93
CA ARG A 47 -0.71 8.91 -18.68
C ARG A 47 0.32 8.03 -19.40
N THR A 48 0.67 8.40 -20.61
CA THR A 48 1.67 7.68 -21.42
C THR A 48 2.99 7.53 -20.68
N GLU A 49 3.48 8.60 -20.04
CA GLU A 49 4.73 8.60 -19.29
C GLU A 49 4.71 7.61 -18.11
N SER A 50 3.56 7.49 -17.43
CA SER A 50 3.39 6.55 -16.32
C SER A 50 3.32 5.10 -16.81
N MET A 51 2.69 4.85 -17.96
CA MET A 51 2.67 3.53 -18.60
C MET A 51 4.07 3.12 -19.06
N GLU A 52 4.82 4.01 -19.71
CA GLU A 52 6.20 3.78 -20.15
C GLU A 52 7.13 3.47 -18.96
N ALA A 53 7.03 4.26 -17.89
CA ALA A 53 7.79 4.00 -16.65
C ALA A 53 7.45 2.63 -16.04
N SER A 54 6.19 2.19 -16.16
CA SER A 54 5.76 0.86 -15.71
C SER A 54 6.33 -0.25 -16.59
N TYR A 55 6.33 -0.11 -17.90
CA TYR A 55 6.95 -1.09 -18.81
C TYR A 55 8.45 -1.25 -18.56
N GLN A 56 9.14 -0.14 -18.27
CA GLN A 56 10.55 -0.20 -17.87
C GLN A 56 10.72 -0.97 -16.54
N ALA A 57 9.86 -0.71 -15.54
CA ALA A 57 9.87 -1.42 -14.27
C ALA A 57 9.66 -2.93 -14.48
N PHE A 58 8.73 -3.35 -15.35
CA PHE A 58 8.52 -4.77 -15.65
C PHE A 58 9.74 -5.45 -16.30
N THR A 59 10.47 -4.71 -17.13
CA THR A 59 11.73 -5.22 -17.72
C THR A 59 12.75 -5.52 -16.62
N ASP A 60 12.89 -4.62 -15.65
CA ASP A 60 13.79 -4.81 -14.51
C ASP A 60 13.32 -5.94 -13.60
N ILE A 61 12.00 -5.98 -13.30
CA ILE A 61 11.36 -7.00 -12.47
C ILE A 61 11.57 -8.39 -13.05
N LYS A 62 11.34 -8.56 -14.36
CA LYS A 62 11.56 -9.84 -15.03
C LYS A 62 13.01 -10.32 -14.87
N LYS A 63 13.97 -9.43 -15.10
CA LYS A 63 15.39 -9.74 -14.91
C LYS A 63 15.71 -10.17 -13.48
N LEU A 64 15.14 -9.49 -12.48
CA LEU A 64 15.35 -9.81 -11.07
C LEU A 64 14.69 -11.14 -10.68
N ALA A 65 13.49 -11.42 -11.16
CA ALA A 65 12.79 -12.68 -10.94
C ALA A 65 13.56 -13.86 -11.57
N ASP A 66 14.07 -13.69 -12.81
CA ASP A 66 14.90 -14.67 -13.50
C ASP A 66 16.23 -14.93 -12.74
N GLN A 67 16.89 -13.87 -12.25
CA GLN A 67 18.12 -13.96 -11.44
C GLN A 67 17.90 -14.64 -10.09
N TYR A 68 16.75 -14.38 -9.46
CA TYR A 68 16.35 -15.02 -8.21
C TYR A 68 16.04 -16.51 -8.41
N GLY A 69 15.69 -16.89 -9.63
CA GLY A 69 15.22 -18.23 -9.99
C GLY A 69 13.83 -18.48 -9.45
N ALA A 70 12.92 -17.53 -9.65
CA ALA A 70 11.51 -17.67 -9.25
C ALA A 70 10.86 -18.81 -10.04
N ASP A 71 10.26 -19.77 -9.31
CA ASP A 71 9.52 -20.88 -9.90
C ASP A 71 8.20 -20.37 -10.51
N TYR A 72 7.57 -19.39 -9.85
CA TYR A 72 6.31 -18.77 -10.28
C TYR A 72 6.35 -17.25 -10.09
N CYS A 73 5.65 -16.55 -10.99
CA CYS A 73 5.46 -15.11 -10.94
C CYS A 73 3.97 -14.79 -10.94
N PHE A 74 3.52 -13.93 -10.02
CA PHE A 74 2.15 -13.47 -9.91
C PHE A 74 2.11 -11.97 -9.78
N GLY A 75 1.13 -11.35 -10.40
CA GLY A 75 0.94 -9.91 -10.30
C GLY A 75 -0.50 -9.53 -10.06
N PHE A 76 -0.68 -8.43 -9.35
CA PHE A 76 -1.98 -7.80 -9.19
C PHE A 76 -1.89 -6.30 -9.38
N ALA A 77 -3.00 -5.73 -9.84
CA ALA A 77 -3.17 -4.30 -10.02
C ALA A 77 -4.33 -3.81 -9.15
N THR A 78 -4.24 -2.56 -8.70
CA THR A 78 -5.18 -1.97 -7.74
C THR A 78 -5.88 -0.73 -8.32
N SER A 79 -6.28 0.21 -7.49
CA SER A 79 -7.09 1.39 -7.81
C SER A 79 -6.66 2.13 -9.09
N ALA A 80 -5.36 2.34 -9.34
CA ALA A 80 -4.91 3.09 -10.52
C ALA A 80 -5.36 2.45 -11.83
N VAL A 81 -5.22 1.13 -11.93
CA VAL A 81 -5.59 0.37 -13.13
C VAL A 81 -7.10 0.09 -13.15
N ARG A 82 -7.64 -0.35 -12.01
CA ARG A 82 -9.06 -0.69 -11.85
C ARG A 82 -10.00 0.42 -12.31
N GLU A 83 -9.65 1.66 -12.03
CA GLU A 83 -10.50 2.81 -12.29
C GLU A 83 -10.16 3.55 -13.61
N ALA A 84 -9.07 3.22 -14.28
CA ALA A 84 -8.67 3.89 -15.51
C ALA A 84 -9.50 3.38 -16.70
N SER A 85 -9.95 4.28 -17.59
CA SER A 85 -10.74 3.91 -18.77
C SER A 85 -9.95 3.06 -19.78
N ASN A 86 -8.62 3.15 -19.78
CA ASN A 86 -7.70 2.31 -20.57
C ASN A 86 -6.94 1.28 -19.73
N GLY A 87 -7.41 1.00 -18.50
CA GLY A 87 -6.73 0.09 -17.57
C GLY A 87 -6.64 -1.34 -18.08
N LEU A 88 -7.71 -1.85 -18.74
CA LEU A 88 -7.70 -3.20 -19.32
C LEU A 88 -6.70 -3.31 -20.47
N GLU A 89 -6.66 -2.33 -21.38
CA GLU A 89 -5.70 -2.27 -22.47
C GLU A 89 -4.25 -2.24 -21.94
N PHE A 90 -4.02 -1.49 -20.87
CA PHE A 90 -2.72 -1.48 -20.19
C PHE A 90 -2.33 -2.86 -19.64
N MET A 91 -3.27 -3.60 -19.04
CA MET A 91 -3.02 -4.96 -18.53
C MET A 91 -2.79 -5.97 -19.65
N GLU A 92 -3.49 -5.85 -20.78
CA GLU A 92 -3.26 -6.67 -21.97
C GLU A 92 -1.82 -6.48 -22.48
N ASN A 93 -1.40 -5.23 -22.64
CA ASN A 93 -0.03 -4.89 -23.06
C ASN A 93 1.03 -5.43 -22.08
N ILE A 94 0.78 -5.36 -20.75
CA ILE A 94 1.69 -5.94 -19.75
C ILE A 94 1.76 -7.46 -19.92
N SER A 95 0.64 -8.14 -20.09
CA SER A 95 0.57 -9.59 -20.22
C SER A 95 1.33 -10.11 -21.44
N GLU A 96 1.39 -9.33 -22.53
CA GLU A 96 2.21 -9.65 -23.69
C GLU A 96 3.73 -9.55 -23.42
N HIS A 97 4.14 -8.53 -22.65
CA HIS A 97 5.55 -8.28 -22.34
C HIS A 97 6.06 -9.09 -21.14
N CYS A 98 5.18 -9.39 -20.21
CA CYS A 98 5.48 -10.13 -18.99
C CYS A 98 4.39 -11.20 -18.75
N PRO A 99 4.45 -12.34 -19.48
CA PRO A 99 3.45 -13.39 -19.38
C PRO A 99 3.53 -14.08 -18.02
N MET A 100 2.55 -13.81 -17.19
CA MET A 100 2.33 -14.42 -15.88
C MET A 100 0.85 -14.33 -15.50
N GLU A 101 0.46 -14.87 -14.36
CA GLU A 101 -0.90 -14.68 -13.85
C GLU A 101 -1.07 -13.25 -13.30
N TRP A 102 -2.04 -12.51 -13.87
CA TRP A 102 -2.39 -11.17 -13.47
C TRP A 102 -3.82 -11.10 -12.96
N ARG A 103 -4.05 -10.33 -11.90
CA ARG A 103 -5.39 -10.01 -11.37
C ARG A 103 -5.55 -8.51 -11.20
N ILE A 104 -6.75 -8.00 -11.45
CA ILE A 104 -7.14 -6.65 -11.00
C ILE A 104 -8.01 -6.84 -9.77
N LEU A 105 -7.50 -6.44 -8.61
CA LEU A 105 -8.22 -6.60 -7.35
C LEU A 105 -9.33 -5.56 -7.23
N THR A 106 -10.50 -6.01 -6.76
CA THR A 106 -11.53 -5.11 -6.23
C THR A 106 -11.04 -4.45 -4.94
N GLY A 107 -11.69 -3.36 -4.52
CA GLY A 107 -11.32 -2.69 -3.27
C GLY A 107 -11.48 -3.59 -2.04
N ASP A 108 -12.50 -4.47 -2.03
CA ASP A 108 -12.71 -5.43 -0.94
C ASP A 108 -11.64 -6.52 -0.94
N GLU A 109 -11.24 -7.03 -2.10
CA GLU A 109 -10.13 -7.98 -2.20
C GLU A 109 -8.82 -7.34 -1.73
N GLU A 110 -8.54 -6.09 -2.13
CA GLU A 110 -7.37 -5.32 -1.70
C GLU A 110 -7.33 -5.18 -0.17
N ALA A 111 -8.47 -4.83 0.47
CA ALA A 111 -8.61 -4.78 1.92
C ALA A 111 -8.35 -6.14 2.59
N ILE A 112 -8.92 -7.24 2.05
CA ILE A 112 -8.76 -8.60 2.58
C ILE A 112 -7.31 -9.08 2.45
N TYR A 113 -6.67 -8.85 1.30
CA TYR A 113 -5.25 -9.19 1.11
C TYR A 113 -4.36 -8.37 2.06
N GLY A 114 -4.62 -7.07 2.21
CA GLY A 114 -3.91 -6.21 3.16
C GLY A 114 -4.01 -6.73 4.60
N PHE A 115 -5.23 -7.04 5.05
CA PHE A 115 -5.47 -7.61 6.38
C PHE A 115 -4.71 -8.92 6.59
N ASN A 116 -4.88 -9.88 5.68
CA ASN A 116 -4.24 -11.18 5.78
C ASN A 116 -2.71 -11.08 5.67
N GLY A 117 -2.20 -10.11 4.88
CA GLY A 117 -0.78 -9.86 4.75
C GLY A 117 -0.15 -9.33 6.02
N ALA A 118 -0.75 -8.30 6.59
CA ALA A 118 -0.25 -7.61 7.77
C ALA A 118 -0.24 -8.49 9.04
N LEU A 119 -1.25 -9.33 9.20
CA LEU A 119 -1.44 -10.09 10.43
C LEU A 119 -0.88 -11.52 10.35
N GLY A 120 -0.88 -12.16 9.17
CA GLY A 120 -0.28 -13.48 8.98
C GLY A 120 -0.64 -14.46 10.10
N ASP A 121 0.38 -15.04 10.72
CA ASP A 121 0.24 -16.04 11.80
C ASP A 121 -0.15 -15.41 13.17
N GLN A 122 -0.14 -14.07 13.29
CA GLN A 122 -0.51 -13.39 14.55
C GLN A 122 -2.01 -13.50 14.86
N LEU A 123 -2.84 -13.85 13.89
CA LEU A 123 -4.30 -14.03 14.05
C LEU A 123 -4.71 -15.14 15.04
N ASN A 124 -3.77 -15.88 15.60
CA ASN A 124 -4.07 -17.02 16.48
C ASN A 124 -4.37 -16.66 17.95
N ASP A 125 -4.38 -15.38 18.31
CA ASP A 125 -4.52 -14.93 19.71
C ASP A 125 -5.96 -14.62 20.15
N GLY A 126 -6.95 -14.78 19.26
CA GLY A 126 -8.37 -14.54 19.54
C GLY A 126 -8.77 -13.07 19.63
N ARG A 127 -7.86 -12.12 19.34
CA ARG A 127 -8.16 -10.69 19.32
C ARG A 127 -8.82 -10.26 18.02
N HIS A 128 -9.47 -9.10 18.06
CA HIS A 128 -9.94 -8.39 16.88
C HIS A 128 -8.88 -7.39 16.41
N TYR A 129 -8.84 -7.16 15.11
CA TYR A 129 -7.92 -6.24 14.47
C TYR A 129 -8.64 -5.39 13.43
N THR A 130 -8.20 -4.16 13.30
CA THR A 130 -8.59 -3.26 12.22
C THR A 130 -7.35 -2.87 11.44
N THR A 131 -7.32 -3.16 10.14
CA THR A 131 -6.25 -2.66 9.27
C THR A 131 -6.70 -1.42 8.52
N ILE A 132 -5.76 -0.47 8.37
CA ILE A 132 -5.88 0.68 7.49
C ILE A 132 -4.71 0.66 6.50
N ASP A 133 -5.02 0.55 5.20
CA ASP A 133 -4.06 0.67 4.11
C ASP A 133 -4.27 2.01 3.40
N ILE A 134 -3.30 2.92 3.49
CA ILE A 134 -3.35 4.20 2.80
C ILE A 134 -2.48 4.12 1.55
N GLY A 135 -3.12 3.76 0.45
CA GLY A 135 -2.53 3.70 -0.87
C GLY A 135 -2.39 5.05 -1.55
N GLY A 136 -2.01 5.03 -2.83
CA GLY A 136 -1.93 6.26 -3.63
C GLY A 136 -3.29 6.72 -4.16
N GLY A 137 -4.18 5.81 -4.53
CA GLY A 137 -5.48 6.11 -5.15
C GLY A 137 -6.67 5.87 -4.25
N SER A 138 -6.56 4.95 -3.30
CA SER A 138 -7.61 4.53 -2.38
C SER A 138 -7.08 4.31 -0.97
N THR A 139 -7.98 4.13 -0.02
CA THR A 139 -7.68 3.72 1.36
C THR A 139 -8.64 2.59 1.71
N GLU A 140 -8.08 1.48 2.14
CA GLU A 140 -8.81 0.28 2.51
C GLU A 140 -8.86 0.13 4.02
N LEU A 141 -10.06 -0.21 4.54
CA LEU A 141 -10.26 -0.65 5.92
C LEU A 141 -10.75 -2.09 5.91
N ALA A 142 -10.23 -2.91 6.82
CA ALA A 142 -10.75 -4.24 7.08
C ALA A 142 -10.78 -4.51 8.59
N LEU A 143 -11.86 -5.14 9.04
CA LEU A 143 -12.05 -5.61 10.41
C LEU A 143 -12.13 -7.13 10.37
N GLY A 144 -11.41 -7.78 11.27
CA GLY A 144 -11.36 -9.23 11.28
C GLY A 144 -10.72 -9.78 12.55
N ASN A 145 -10.62 -11.10 12.57
CA ASN A 145 -9.95 -11.88 13.60
C ASN A 145 -9.38 -13.17 12.98
N LYS A 146 -9.01 -14.16 13.80
CA LYS A 146 -8.50 -15.46 13.34
C LYS A 146 -9.45 -16.24 12.40
N ASP A 147 -10.73 -15.93 12.40
CA ASP A 147 -11.74 -16.61 11.56
C ASP A 147 -11.90 -15.92 10.19
N GLY A 148 -11.23 -14.77 10.00
CA GLY A 148 -11.17 -13.99 8.76
C GLY A 148 -11.68 -12.58 8.90
N VAL A 149 -11.77 -11.88 7.75
CA VAL A 149 -12.34 -10.55 7.63
C VAL A 149 -13.86 -10.66 7.62
N TYR A 150 -14.53 -9.95 8.51
CA TYR A 150 -16.00 -9.92 8.58
C TYR A 150 -16.59 -8.57 8.08
N TRP A 151 -15.75 -7.55 7.90
CA TRP A 151 -16.13 -6.28 7.29
C TRP A 151 -14.93 -5.67 6.56
N SER A 152 -15.16 -5.15 5.36
CA SER A 152 -14.16 -4.41 4.59
C SER A 152 -14.81 -3.27 3.81
N ARG A 153 -14.01 -2.25 3.52
CA ARG A 153 -14.41 -1.15 2.65
C ARG A 153 -13.20 -0.46 2.04
N SER A 154 -13.28 -0.17 0.75
CA SER A 154 -12.35 0.73 0.06
C SER A 154 -12.98 2.11 -0.11
N TYR A 155 -12.22 3.13 0.26
CA TYR A 155 -12.59 4.54 0.09
C TYR A 155 -11.77 5.12 -1.07
N PRO A 156 -12.40 5.86 -2.01
CA PRO A 156 -11.71 6.44 -3.16
C PRO A 156 -10.89 7.68 -2.79
N VAL A 157 -10.09 7.59 -1.74
CA VAL A 157 -9.14 8.59 -1.26
C VAL A 157 -7.80 7.95 -1.01
N GLY A 158 -6.73 8.50 -1.56
CA GLY A 158 -5.37 8.04 -1.40
C GLY A 158 -4.38 9.19 -1.55
N ALA A 159 -3.14 8.99 -1.15
CA ALA A 159 -2.14 10.06 -1.05
C ALA A 159 -1.87 10.77 -2.39
N VAL A 160 -1.83 10.05 -3.52
CA VAL A 160 -1.63 10.63 -4.86
C VAL A 160 -2.88 11.39 -5.30
N ARG A 161 -4.06 10.80 -5.10
CA ARG A 161 -5.34 11.41 -5.47
C ARG A 161 -5.56 12.70 -4.69
N LEU A 162 -5.37 12.67 -3.37
CA LEU A 162 -5.56 13.83 -2.50
C LEU A 162 -4.54 14.93 -2.81
N GLN A 163 -3.28 14.59 -3.08
CA GLN A 163 -2.27 15.56 -3.50
C GLN A 163 -2.66 16.25 -4.81
N SER A 164 -3.21 15.52 -5.79
CA SER A 164 -3.67 16.11 -7.05
C SER A 164 -4.83 17.10 -6.86
N MET A 165 -5.66 16.91 -5.83
CA MET A 165 -6.74 17.83 -5.45
C MET A 165 -6.23 19.03 -4.66
N SER A 166 -5.07 18.94 -3.99
CA SER A 166 -4.51 20.02 -3.18
C SER A 166 -4.10 21.23 -4.01
N ASP A 167 -3.88 21.07 -5.30
CA ASP A 167 -3.68 22.19 -6.24
C ASP A 167 -4.93 23.10 -6.33
N GLU A 168 -6.10 22.61 -5.89
CA GLU A 168 -7.36 23.36 -5.79
C GLU A 168 -7.55 24.03 -4.39
N GLY A 169 -6.61 23.83 -3.47
CA GLY A 169 -6.53 24.47 -2.15
C GLY A 169 -6.65 23.49 -0.96
N PRO A 170 -5.96 23.79 0.15
CA PRO A 170 -5.90 22.91 1.35
C PRO A 170 -7.25 22.69 2.02
N GLN A 171 -8.23 23.58 1.82
CA GLN A 171 -9.56 23.46 2.42
C GLN A 171 -10.36 22.32 1.79
N ARG A 172 -10.17 22.08 0.48
CA ARG A 172 -10.82 20.97 -0.23
C ARG A 172 -10.30 19.60 0.23
N VAL A 173 -9.02 19.49 0.48
CA VAL A 173 -8.39 18.29 1.04
C VAL A 173 -9.04 17.89 2.36
N TRP A 174 -9.23 18.86 3.27
CA TRP A 174 -9.82 18.62 4.57
C TRP A 174 -11.33 18.29 4.51
N GLU A 175 -12.08 18.94 3.60
CA GLU A 175 -13.49 18.65 3.38
C GLU A 175 -13.71 17.24 2.82
N GLU A 176 -12.90 16.81 1.85
CA GLU A 176 -12.96 15.47 1.25
C GLU A 176 -12.63 14.35 2.26
N THR A 177 -11.67 14.58 3.17
CA THR A 177 -11.27 13.56 4.16
C THR A 177 -12.21 13.49 5.37
N ARG A 178 -12.77 14.62 5.80
CA ARG A 178 -13.62 14.69 7.01
C ARG A 178 -14.93 13.91 6.90
N PHE A 179 -15.52 13.83 5.71
CA PHE A 179 -16.83 13.20 5.49
C PHE A 179 -16.72 11.75 4.97
N LEU A 180 -15.51 11.22 4.80
CA LEU A 180 -15.29 9.87 4.30
C LEU A 180 -15.67 8.80 5.32
N TRP A 181 -15.38 9.07 6.57
CA TRP A 181 -15.51 8.10 7.65
C TRP A 181 -16.92 8.17 8.24
N ASP A 182 -17.75 7.16 7.94
CA ASP A 182 -19.06 7.02 8.59
C ASP A 182 -18.92 6.12 9.82
N PRO A 183 -18.93 6.68 11.05
CA PRO A 183 -18.80 5.90 12.28
C PRO A 183 -19.95 4.90 12.47
N MET A 184 -21.10 5.14 11.84
CA MET A 184 -22.29 4.29 11.93
C MET A 184 -22.16 3.00 11.12
N MET A 185 -21.21 2.93 10.17
CA MET A 185 -21.04 1.77 9.30
C MET A 185 -20.23 0.63 9.94
N ILE A 186 -19.47 0.91 11.00
CA ILE A 186 -18.66 -0.08 11.69
C ILE A 186 -19.36 -0.51 12.98
N GLN A 187 -20.25 -1.50 12.88
CA GLN A 187 -20.88 -2.15 14.05
C GLN A 187 -20.02 -3.36 14.46
N GLY A 188 -18.81 -3.12 14.95
CA GLY A 188 -17.92 -4.20 15.33
C GLY A 188 -16.94 -3.81 16.44
N GLU A 189 -16.30 -4.80 17.02
CA GLU A 189 -15.16 -4.56 17.91
C GLU A 189 -13.95 -4.23 17.04
N PHE A 190 -13.44 -3.00 17.12
CA PHE A 190 -12.30 -2.54 16.34
C PHE A 190 -11.00 -3.29 16.66
N GLY A 191 -10.81 -3.64 17.92
CA GLY A 191 -9.58 -4.29 18.39
C GLY A 191 -8.35 -3.40 18.24
N GLU A 192 -7.22 -4.00 17.87
CA GLU A 192 -5.95 -3.32 17.67
C GLU A 192 -5.85 -2.76 16.24
N PHE A 193 -5.38 -1.53 16.10
CA PHE A 193 -5.27 -0.86 14.81
C PHE A 193 -3.89 -1.07 14.19
N ILE A 194 -3.87 -1.63 12.97
CA ILE A 194 -2.66 -1.91 12.21
C ILE A 194 -2.64 -1.06 10.95
N GLY A 195 -1.64 -0.23 10.81
CA GLY A 195 -1.42 0.59 9.63
C GLY A 195 -0.48 -0.09 8.64
N ILE A 196 -0.90 -0.18 7.38
CA ILE A 196 -0.12 -0.80 6.31
C ILE A 196 0.03 0.14 5.11
N GLY A 197 0.82 -0.27 4.16
CA GLY A 197 1.07 0.47 2.95
C GLY A 197 2.14 1.55 3.11
N GLY A 198 2.46 2.15 1.98
CA GLY A 198 3.64 2.99 1.90
C GLY A 198 3.56 4.31 2.64
N THR A 199 2.36 4.81 2.95
CA THR A 199 2.19 6.00 3.79
C THR A 199 2.62 5.68 5.22
N LEU A 200 2.09 4.60 5.79
CA LEU A 200 2.33 4.20 7.19
C LEU A 200 3.81 3.82 7.42
N THR A 201 4.38 3.03 6.51
CA THR A 201 5.79 2.61 6.61
C THR A 201 6.75 3.81 6.45
N THR A 202 6.40 4.80 5.62
CA THR A 202 7.19 6.04 5.49
C THR A 202 7.09 6.91 6.74
N LEU A 203 5.90 7.08 7.32
CA LEU A 203 5.73 7.84 8.57
C LEU A 203 6.53 7.19 9.72
N ALA A 204 6.50 5.86 9.83
CA ALA A 204 7.32 5.13 10.79
C ALA A 204 8.83 5.33 10.55
N ALA A 205 9.28 5.27 9.29
CA ALA A 205 10.68 5.51 8.94
C ALA A 205 11.14 6.93 9.27
N ILE A 206 10.27 7.94 9.09
CA ILE A 206 10.55 9.35 9.46
C ILE A 206 10.65 9.48 10.98
N ASP A 207 9.70 8.93 11.74
CA ASP A 207 9.70 8.98 13.21
C ASP A 207 10.92 8.29 13.80
N LEU A 208 11.33 7.15 13.22
CA LEU A 208 12.56 6.43 13.58
C LEU A 208 13.85 7.11 13.08
N GLY A 209 13.76 8.13 12.22
CA GLY A 209 14.92 8.83 11.66
C GLY A 209 15.83 7.94 10.81
N LEU A 210 15.28 6.96 10.08
CA LEU A 210 16.05 5.97 9.34
C LEU A 210 16.78 6.62 8.15
N GLU A 211 18.10 6.43 8.07
CA GLU A 211 18.89 6.85 6.90
C GLU A 211 18.68 5.90 5.72
N ASN A 212 18.60 4.61 6.01
CA ASN A 212 18.24 3.57 5.06
C ASN A 212 16.99 2.87 5.59
N TYR A 213 16.05 2.56 4.71
CA TYR A 213 14.85 1.85 5.08
C TYR A 213 15.19 0.46 5.65
N ASP A 214 14.54 0.13 6.77
CA ASP A 214 14.73 -1.12 7.48
C ASP A 214 13.36 -1.61 7.95
N GLY A 215 12.76 -2.53 7.18
CA GLY A 215 11.43 -3.08 7.45
C GLY A 215 11.34 -3.77 8.82
N THR A 216 12.45 -4.33 9.33
CA THR A 216 12.45 -4.98 10.65
C THR A 216 12.28 -3.99 11.80
N LYS A 217 12.70 -2.74 11.63
CA LYS A 217 12.49 -1.66 12.60
C LYS A 217 11.12 -1.01 12.46
N VAL A 218 10.61 -0.97 11.23
CA VAL A 218 9.28 -0.43 10.92
C VAL A 218 8.18 -1.37 11.40
N GLN A 219 8.39 -2.69 11.29
CA GLN A 219 7.43 -3.70 11.74
C GLN A 219 7.13 -3.57 13.24
N GLY A 220 5.86 -3.37 13.57
CA GLY A 220 5.38 -3.20 14.95
C GLY A 220 5.65 -1.81 15.53
N HIS A 221 6.21 -0.86 14.76
CA HIS A 221 6.42 0.50 15.23
C HIS A 221 5.09 1.19 15.56
N LYS A 222 5.03 1.86 16.70
CA LYS A 222 3.83 2.53 17.20
C LYS A 222 3.83 3.99 16.77
N LEU A 223 2.92 4.36 15.88
CA LEU A 223 2.66 5.74 15.50
C LEU A 223 1.50 6.31 16.32
N SER A 224 1.79 7.26 17.21
CA SER A 224 0.76 8.01 17.90
C SER A 224 0.17 9.12 17.00
N ARG A 225 -1.05 9.53 17.30
CA ARG A 225 -1.67 10.68 16.61
C ARG A 225 -0.81 11.94 16.72
N GLU A 226 -0.25 12.21 17.90
CA GLU A 226 0.64 13.36 18.14
C GLU A 226 1.90 13.31 17.29
N THR A 227 2.51 12.12 17.13
CA THR A 227 3.67 11.90 16.25
C THR A 227 3.33 12.23 14.81
N VAL A 228 2.20 11.73 14.30
CA VAL A 228 1.77 11.98 12.91
C VAL A 228 1.50 13.46 12.69
N GLU A 229 0.80 14.14 13.61
CA GLU A 229 0.57 15.59 13.54
C GLU A 229 1.90 16.39 13.55
N GLY A 230 2.86 15.99 14.39
CA GLY A 230 4.18 16.60 14.43
C GLY A 230 4.92 16.47 13.09
N ILE A 231 4.84 15.32 12.45
CA ILE A 231 5.41 15.10 11.11
C ILE A 231 4.72 15.99 10.08
N ILE A 232 3.39 16.05 10.08
CA ILE A 232 2.60 16.93 9.17
C ILE A 232 3.05 18.38 9.33
N LEU A 233 3.10 18.89 10.56
CA LEU A 233 3.48 20.26 10.85
C LEU A 233 4.88 20.59 10.34
N ASN A 234 5.83 19.68 10.52
CA ASN A 234 7.19 19.85 10.05
C ASN A 234 7.27 19.85 8.51
N LEU A 235 6.59 18.90 7.85
CA LEU A 235 6.71 18.73 6.40
C LEU A 235 5.85 19.70 5.60
N ARG A 236 4.72 20.18 6.14
CA ARG A 236 3.76 21.03 5.40
C ARG A 236 4.38 22.30 4.84
N TYR A 237 5.30 22.93 5.59
CA TYR A 237 5.94 24.18 5.18
C TYR A 237 7.26 23.99 4.44
N MET A 238 7.75 22.76 4.31
CA MET A 238 8.93 22.42 3.54
C MET A 238 8.60 22.35 2.05
N SER A 239 9.46 22.95 1.23
CA SER A 239 9.48 22.71 -0.21
C SER A 239 9.75 21.22 -0.51
N ARG A 240 9.46 20.80 -1.74
CA ARG A 240 9.79 19.43 -2.15
C ARG A 240 11.29 19.13 -1.98
N ASP A 241 12.16 20.08 -2.33
CA ASP A 241 13.61 19.91 -2.24
C ASP A 241 14.09 19.76 -0.78
N GLU A 242 13.50 20.50 0.17
CA GLU A 242 13.79 20.36 1.59
C GLU A 242 13.34 18.98 2.11
N ARG A 243 12.18 18.49 1.66
CA ARG A 243 11.67 17.16 2.02
C ARG A 243 12.59 16.01 1.57
N LEU A 244 13.32 16.18 0.45
CA LEU A 244 14.30 15.18 -0.01
C LEU A 244 15.45 14.92 0.98
N HIS A 245 15.66 15.82 1.94
CA HIS A 245 16.70 15.68 2.97
C HIS A 245 16.16 15.13 4.30
N VAL A 246 14.86 14.85 4.37
CA VAL A 246 14.25 14.29 5.59
C VAL A 246 14.57 12.80 5.67
N LYS A 247 15.22 12.38 6.76
CA LYS A 247 15.53 10.97 7.01
C LYS A 247 14.24 10.14 7.06
N GLY A 248 14.26 8.99 6.45
CA GLY A 248 13.09 8.10 6.37
C GLY A 248 12.10 8.45 5.27
N LEU A 249 12.25 9.59 4.57
CA LEU A 249 11.34 10.01 3.50
C LEU A 249 11.93 9.70 2.12
N PRO A 250 11.43 8.67 1.41
CA PRO A 250 11.88 8.37 0.05
C PRO A 250 11.51 9.49 -0.93
N ALA A 251 12.40 9.80 -1.88
CA ALA A 251 12.20 10.83 -2.88
C ALA A 251 10.88 10.69 -3.68
N GLY A 252 10.45 9.45 -3.97
CA GLY A 252 9.20 9.15 -4.67
C GLY A 252 7.92 9.42 -3.86
N ARG A 253 8.04 9.79 -2.56
CA ARG A 253 6.93 10.10 -1.66
C ARG A 253 6.95 11.52 -1.12
N ALA A 254 8.01 12.29 -1.40
CA ALA A 254 8.21 13.63 -0.85
C ALA A 254 7.05 14.60 -1.16
N ASP A 255 6.36 14.41 -2.27
CA ASP A 255 5.23 15.22 -2.70
C ASP A 255 3.88 14.76 -2.08
N ILE A 256 3.71 13.47 -1.79
CA ILE A 256 2.43 12.88 -1.39
C ILE A 256 2.32 12.54 0.10
N ILE A 257 3.43 12.52 0.85
CA ILE A 257 3.44 12.03 2.24
C ILE A 257 2.55 12.85 3.17
N VAL A 258 2.48 14.16 3.00
CA VAL A 258 1.62 15.03 3.82
C VAL A 258 0.16 14.69 3.60
N ALA A 259 -0.27 14.53 2.34
CA ALA A 259 -1.64 14.12 2.02
C ALA A 259 -1.99 12.74 2.63
N GLY A 260 -1.07 11.78 2.54
CA GLY A 260 -1.25 10.48 3.18
C GLY A 260 -1.36 10.54 4.70
N ALA A 261 -0.54 11.39 5.34
CA ALA A 261 -0.59 11.61 6.79
C ALA A 261 -1.90 12.29 7.21
N GLU A 262 -2.43 13.22 6.42
CA GLU A 262 -3.73 13.86 6.65
C GLU A 262 -4.90 12.87 6.57
N ILE A 263 -4.85 11.89 5.65
CA ILE A 263 -5.82 10.78 5.63
C ILE A 263 -5.76 9.99 6.94
N LEU A 264 -4.56 9.65 7.40
CA LEU A 264 -4.38 8.91 8.65
C LEU A 264 -4.92 9.69 9.85
N THR A 265 -4.58 10.96 10.00
CA THR A 265 -5.09 11.78 11.12
C THR A 265 -6.60 11.95 11.07
N SER A 266 -7.19 12.12 9.88
CA SER A 266 -8.64 12.17 9.71
C SER A 266 -9.33 10.87 10.16
N PHE A 267 -8.73 9.70 9.83
CA PHE A 267 -9.20 8.41 10.33
C PHE A 267 -9.09 8.31 11.85
N MET A 268 -7.93 8.69 12.41
CA MET A 268 -7.69 8.63 13.85
C MET A 268 -8.65 9.53 14.63
N ASP A 269 -9.01 10.68 14.05
CA ASP A 269 -10.02 11.61 14.64
C ASP A 269 -11.43 11.04 14.60
N ALA A 270 -11.82 10.47 13.46
CA ALA A 270 -13.18 9.96 13.26
C ALA A 270 -13.50 8.77 14.18
N TYR A 271 -12.52 7.95 14.48
CA TYR A 271 -12.70 6.74 15.30
C TYR A 271 -12.03 6.80 16.66
N GLU A 272 -11.57 7.99 17.09
CA GLU A 272 -10.88 8.22 18.36
C GLU A 272 -9.70 7.27 18.59
N VAL A 273 -8.93 6.98 17.50
CA VAL A 273 -7.78 6.06 17.52
C VAL A 273 -6.54 6.79 18.03
N PRO A 274 -6.01 6.44 19.20
CA PRO A 274 -4.85 7.17 19.76
C PRO A 274 -3.52 6.80 19.08
N HIS A 275 -3.43 5.63 18.46
CA HIS A 275 -2.25 5.15 17.78
C HIS A 275 -2.57 3.98 16.85
N VAL A 276 -1.68 3.73 15.89
CA VAL A 276 -1.67 2.56 15.05
C VAL A 276 -0.32 1.85 15.15
N PHE A 277 -0.29 0.52 15.05
CA PHE A 277 0.94 -0.23 14.88
C PHE A 277 1.21 -0.43 13.38
N VAL A 278 2.43 -0.20 12.94
CA VAL A 278 2.77 -0.28 11.52
C VAL A 278 3.20 -1.69 11.16
N SER A 279 2.67 -2.22 10.06
CA SER A 279 3.16 -3.45 9.45
C SER A 279 3.89 -3.15 8.15
N ASP A 280 5.09 -3.71 7.99
CA ASP A 280 5.83 -3.73 6.73
C ASP A 280 5.31 -4.80 5.77
N GLN A 281 4.59 -5.79 6.31
CA GLN A 281 3.89 -6.80 5.52
C GLN A 281 2.51 -6.28 5.08
N ASP A 282 2.12 -6.64 3.85
CA ASP A 282 0.88 -6.19 3.22
C ASP A 282 0.28 -7.27 2.28
N GLY A 283 -0.53 -6.87 1.31
CA GLY A 283 -1.20 -7.79 0.38
C GLY A 283 -0.24 -8.69 -0.42
N MET A 284 1.02 -8.30 -0.59
CA MET A 284 1.99 -9.12 -1.33
C MET A 284 2.35 -10.40 -0.57
N GLU A 285 2.51 -10.33 0.74
CA GLU A 285 2.75 -11.51 1.58
C GLU A 285 1.53 -12.42 1.65
N ALA A 286 0.31 -11.86 1.65
CA ALA A 286 -0.91 -12.66 1.56
C ALA A 286 -1.00 -13.41 0.24
N MET A 287 -0.69 -12.74 -0.87
CA MET A 287 -0.65 -13.35 -2.21
C MET A 287 0.38 -14.48 -2.27
N ALA A 288 1.56 -14.29 -1.69
CA ALA A 288 2.59 -15.33 -1.64
C ALA A 288 2.08 -16.60 -0.91
N ARG A 289 1.39 -16.43 0.24
CA ARG A 289 0.79 -17.54 0.98
C ARG A 289 -0.35 -18.21 0.21
N GLU A 290 -1.14 -17.48 -0.55
CA GLU A 290 -2.19 -18.06 -1.41
C GLU A 290 -1.57 -18.90 -2.53
N CYS A 291 -0.55 -18.39 -3.20
CA CYS A 291 0.17 -19.12 -4.24
C CYS A 291 0.78 -20.43 -3.70
N GLU A 292 1.38 -20.38 -2.52
CA GLU A 292 1.92 -21.58 -1.88
C GLU A 292 0.83 -22.66 -1.70
N ARG A 293 -0.31 -22.31 -1.13
CA ARG A 293 -1.42 -23.26 -0.93
C ARG A 293 -1.94 -23.85 -2.24
N THR A 294 -1.91 -23.06 -3.32
CA THR A 294 -2.39 -23.50 -4.62
C THR A 294 -1.41 -24.45 -5.30
N TYR A 295 -0.11 -24.20 -5.23
CA TYR A 295 0.91 -24.89 -6.02
C TYR A 295 1.72 -25.92 -5.22
N SER A 296 1.69 -25.92 -3.88
CA SER A 296 2.35 -26.96 -3.08
C SER A 296 1.57 -28.29 -3.05
N ASN A 297 0.32 -28.31 -3.54
CA ASN A 297 -0.50 -29.51 -3.59
C ASN A 297 -0.46 -30.23 -4.96
N HIS A 298 0.42 -29.80 -5.84
CA HIS A 298 0.69 -30.40 -7.15
C HIS A 298 2.15 -30.83 -7.26
#